data_85351797133088bfce1ff62f25982fc9
#
_entry.id   85351797133088bfce1ff62f25982fc9
#
_cell.length_a   1.000
_cell.length_b   1.000
_cell.length_c   1.000
_cell.angle_alpha   90.00
_cell.angle_beta   90.00
_cell.angle_gamma   90.00
#
_symmetry.space_group_name_H-M   'P 1'
#
loop_
_entity.id
_entity.type
_entity.pdbx_description
1 polymer ?
#
loop_
_entity_poly.entity_id
_entity_poly.type
_entity_poly.pdbx_seq_one_letter_code
_entity_poly.pdbx_strand_id
1 'polypeptide(L)'
;MLTIDRDYGGMGDYRLSAEEFAAYDGGPWQEGMELAALPVFRNTTRMDVAQAAVEVRVPDETVQAAMEDAWAGETWQCAVTFAVRGGPTELALTWEDVTVTVGESGELWVKLSRPELASLTPDAAAAWLLEQYGAVFGEQTRYFMAAQDSGGYSLYFYRPEEDLTQGILQRSILKTWVRLSGGSCELRLYRPELSDANTVGAYPLATVDQARQRLAAGQHLSAWEPFPGEDRVKRVDLQYLARQTDRYFMPYYVFWAECDDGEQGVCYRPYYVPAVADAYIAGMPQSPTGAA
;
A
#
# COMPACT_ATOMS: atom_id res chain seq x y z
N MET A 1 1.83 24.93 -0.48
CA MET A 1 0.56 24.20 -0.46
C MET A 1 0.77 22.83 -1.06
N LEU A 2 0.21 21.80 -0.45
CA LEU A 2 0.26 20.42 -0.94
C LEU A 2 -0.76 20.24 -2.06
N THR A 3 -0.39 19.49 -3.08
CA THR A 3 -1.28 19.12 -4.19
C THR A 3 -1.67 17.66 -4.05
N ILE A 4 -2.90 17.33 -4.41
CA ILE A 4 -3.42 15.97 -4.43
C ILE A 4 -3.50 15.54 -5.89
N ASP A 5 -2.81 14.45 -6.22
CA ASP A 5 -2.92 13.86 -7.54
C ASP A 5 -4.29 13.18 -7.70
N ARG A 6 -4.99 13.56 -8.77
CA ARG A 6 -6.36 13.09 -9.05
C ARG A 6 -6.38 11.80 -9.87
N ASP A 7 -5.20 11.25 -10.14
CA ASP A 7 -5.13 9.99 -10.84
C ASP A 7 -5.65 8.87 -9.91
N TYR A 8 -6.79 8.33 -10.26
CA TYR A 8 -7.41 7.20 -9.56
C TYR A 8 -6.69 5.88 -9.87
N GLY A 9 -5.73 5.90 -10.79
CA GLY A 9 -4.88 4.76 -11.10
C GLY A 9 -4.11 4.28 -9.87
N GLY A 10 -4.16 3.01 -9.56
CA GLY A 10 -3.49 2.42 -8.40
C GLY A 10 -4.24 2.47 -7.08
N MET A 11 -5.48 3.01 -7.04
CA MET A 11 -6.33 2.87 -5.84
C MET A 11 -6.84 1.43 -5.66
N GLY A 12 -6.90 0.65 -6.73
CA GLY A 12 -7.40 -0.72 -6.74
C GLY A 12 -8.89 -0.83 -6.37
N ASP A 13 -9.51 -1.92 -6.76
CA ASP A 13 -10.83 -2.31 -6.24
C ASP A 13 -10.64 -3.00 -4.89
N TYR A 14 -10.28 -2.21 -3.87
CA TYR A 14 -10.05 -2.73 -2.54
C TYR A 14 -11.35 -2.68 -1.74
N ARG A 15 -11.87 -3.85 -1.42
CA ARG A 15 -13.03 -4.03 -0.56
C ARG A 15 -12.77 -5.15 0.43
N LEU A 16 -13.48 -5.16 1.52
CA LEU A 16 -13.46 -6.22 2.51
C LEU A 16 -14.86 -6.84 2.59
N SER A 17 -14.94 -8.16 2.62
CA SER A 17 -16.15 -8.87 3.02
C SER A 17 -16.49 -8.58 4.49
N ALA A 18 -17.66 -8.96 4.95
CA ALA A 18 -18.05 -8.78 6.34
C ALA A 18 -17.12 -9.52 7.32
N GLU A 19 -16.64 -10.71 6.95
CA GLU A 19 -15.72 -11.50 7.76
C GLU A 19 -14.34 -10.83 7.84
N GLU A 20 -13.81 -10.38 6.71
CA GLU A 20 -12.52 -9.69 6.65
C GLU A 20 -12.55 -8.36 7.40
N PHE A 21 -13.64 -7.60 7.27
CA PHE A 21 -13.80 -6.35 7.99
C PHE A 21 -13.88 -6.56 9.50
N ALA A 22 -14.51 -7.63 9.95
CA ALA A 22 -14.53 -8.00 11.36
C ALA A 22 -13.14 -8.41 11.89
N ALA A 23 -12.32 -9.05 11.04
CA ALA A 23 -10.96 -9.45 11.37
C ALA A 23 -9.93 -8.32 11.21
N TYR A 24 -10.24 -7.29 10.42
CA TYR A 24 -9.34 -6.18 10.18
C TYR A 24 -9.27 -5.24 11.39
N ASP A 25 -8.10 -5.07 11.97
CA ASP A 25 -7.87 -4.30 13.21
C ASP A 25 -7.81 -2.77 13.04
N GLY A 26 -7.89 -2.28 11.81
CA GLY A 26 -7.91 -0.86 11.46
C GLY A 26 -6.56 -0.18 11.42
N GLY A 27 -5.79 -0.28 12.43
CA GLY A 27 -4.52 0.42 12.56
C GLY A 27 -4.27 0.93 13.98
N PRO A 28 -3.15 1.60 14.22
CA PRO A 28 -2.78 2.07 15.57
C PRO A 28 -3.60 3.28 16.02
N TRP A 29 -4.12 4.07 15.07
CA TRP A 29 -4.99 5.22 15.38
C TRP A 29 -6.45 4.81 15.33
N GLN A 30 -7.23 5.32 16.27
CA GLN A 30 -8.68 5.12 16.36
C GLN A 30 -9.38 6.47 16.51
N GLU A 31 -10.60 6.57 16.00
CA GLU A 31 -11.42 7.76 16.15
C GLU A 31 -11.57 8.15 17.62
N GLY A 32 -11.30 9.41 17.95
CA GLY A 32 -11.24 9.93 19.31
C GLY A 32 -9.83 10.04 19.91
N MET A 33 -8.81 9.42 19.29
CA MET A 33 -7.42 9.68 19.68
C MET A 33 -6.98 11.05 19.17
N GLU A 34 -6.37 11.84 20.06
CA GLU A 34 -5.81 13.15 19.70
C GLU A 34 -4.48 12.97 18.94
N LEU A 35 -4.42 13.55 17.75
CA LEU A 35 -3.22 13.65 16.94
C LEU A 35 -3.25 15.00 16.21
N ALA A 36 -2.41 15.93 16.64
CA ALA A 36 -2.48 17.30 16.15
C ALA A 36 -1.92 17.48 14.75
N ALA A 37 -0.86 16.77 14.41
CA ALA A 37 -0.17 16.90 13.13
C ALA A 37 0.52 15.59 12.74
N LEU A 38 0.73 15.41 11.44
CA LEU A 38 1.52 14.31 10.88
C LEU A 38 2.53 14.83 9.85
N PRO A 39 3.70 14.17 9.71
CA PRO A 39 4.68 14.52 8.69
C PRO A 39 4.13 14.25 7.29
N VAL A 40 4.55 15.05 6.33
CA VAL A 40 4.30 14.83 4.90
C VAL A 40 5.65 14.68 4.22
N PHE A 41 5.78 13.69 3.36
CA PHE A 41 7.01 13.37 2.67
C PHE A 41 6.88 13.64 1.17
N ARG A 42 7.96 14.10 0.56
CA ARG A 42 8.06 14.17 -0.90
C ARG A 42 8.26 12.76 -1.44
N ASN A 43 7.47 12.37 -2.42
CA ASN A 43 7.72 11.15 -3.16
C ASN A 43 8.90 11.37 -4.13
N THR A 44 10.05 10.84 -3.78
CA THR A 44 11.26 10.89 -4.61
C THR A 44 11.28 9.82 -5.70
N THR A 45 10.38 8.85 -5.59
CA THR A 45 10.24 7.74 -6.54
C THR A 45 9.06 7.93 -7.50
N ARG A 46 8.48 9.16 -7.52
CA ARG A 46 7.33 9.46 -8.38
C ARG A 46 7.64 9.15 -9.83
N MET A 47 6.85 8.27 -10.41
CA MET A 47 6.82 8.07 -11.84
C MET A 47 6.12 9.26 -12.48
N ASP A 48 6.85 10.01 -13.32
CA ASP A 48 6.22 10.93 -14.23
C ASP A 48 5.76 10.15 -15.46
N VAL A 49 4.44 9.99 -15.61
CA VAL A 49 3.84 9.27 -16.74
C VAL A 49 4.28 9.85 -18.09
N ALA A 50 4.69 11.14 -18.11
CA ALA A 50 5.25 11.78 -19.28
C ALA A 50 6.73 11.44 -19.51
N GLN A 51 7.44 10.95 -18.51
CA GLN A 51 8.88 10.60 -18.57
C GLN A 51 9.14 9.08 -18.48
N ALA A 52 8.15 8.23 -18.66
CA ALA A 52 8.28 6.76 -18.66
C ALA A 52 9.26 6.19 -19.72
N ALA A 53 10.07 7.04 -20.34
CA ALA A 53 11.14 6.70 -21.26
C ALA A 53 12.55 6.89 -20.66
N VAL A 54 12.67 7.20 -19.37
CA VAL A 54 13.97 7.37 -18.72
C VAL A 54 14.53 6.02 -18.29
N GLU A 55 15.71 5.71 -18.79
CA GLU A 55 16.49 4.51 -18.41
C GLU A 55 16.58 4.35 -16.90
N VAL A 56 15.97 3.30 -16.38
CA VAL A 56 16.17 2.90 -15.00
C VAL A 56 17.50 2.19 -14.91
N ARG A 57 18.44 2.78 -14.25
CA ARG A 57 19.67 2.14 -13.81
C ARG A 57 19.51 1.73 -12.35
N VAL A 58 18.94 0.56 -12.11
CA VAL A 58 19.13 -0.06 -10.79
C VAL A 58 20.58 -0.58 -10.78
N PRO A 59 21.43 -0.16 -9.84
CA PRO A 59 22.75 -0.72 -9.74
C PRO A 59 22.63 -2.23 -9.49
N ASP A 60 23.30 -3.04 -10.28
CA ASP A 60 23.36 -4.50 -10.10
C ASP A 60 23.74 -4.87 -8.65
N GLU A 61 24.58 -4.06 -8.03
CA GLU A 61 25.01 -4.17 -6.64
C GLU A 61 23.87 -4.10 -5.61
N THR A 62 22.84 -3.29 -5.86
CA THR A 62 21.68 -3.19 -4.94
C THR A 62 20.83 -4.45 -5.00
N VAL A 63 20.62 -4.97 -6.20
CA VAL A 63 19.89 -6.23 -6.41
C VAL A 63 20.68 -7.38 -5.84
N GLN A 64 21.97 -7.45 -6.13
CA GLN A 64 22.84 -8.48 -5.63
C GLN A 64 22.89 -8.49 -4.10
N ALA A 65 23.05 -7.35 -3.44
CA ALA A 65 23.05 -7.25 -1.99
C ALA A 65 21.72 -7.74 -1.38
N ALA A 66 20.57 -7.33 -1.96
CA ALA A 66 19.27 -7.77 -1.50
C ALA A 66 19.06 -9.28 -1.68
N MET A 67 19.66 -9.85 -2.74
CA MET A 67 19.60 -11.28 -3.03
C MET A 67 20.53 -12.09 -2.12
N GLU A 68 21.74 -11.63 -1.90
CA GLU A 68 22.71 -12.26 -1.00
C GLU A 68 22.19 -12.33 0.43
N ASP A 69 21.51 -11.27 0.90
CA ASP A 69 20.90 -11.24 2.23
C ASP A 69 19.71 -12.20 2.36
N ALA A 70 18.90 -12.31 1.31
CA ALA A 70 17.67 -13.09 1.36
C ALA A 70 17.90 -14.58 1.03
N TRP A 71 18.88 -14.90 0.15
CA TRP A 71 19.11 -16.23 -0.41
C TRP A 71 20.61 -16.55 -0.49
N ALA A 72 21.33 -16.35 0.60
CA ALA A 72 22.75 -16.61 0.67
C ALA A 72 23.09 -18.06 0.26
N GLY A 73 23.93 -18.21 -0.77
CA GLY A 73 24.39 -19.49 -1.28
C GLY A 73 23.60 -20.05 -2.46
N GLU A 74 22.52 -19.39 -2.90
CA GLU A 74 21.79 -19.76 -4.11
C GLU A 74 22.54 -19.30 -5.37
N THR A 75 22.46 -20.13 -6.43
CA THR A 75 22.96 -19.75 -7.75
C THR A 75 21.80 -19.23 -8.58
N TRP A 76 21.94 -18.03 -9.13
CA TRP A 76 20.87 -17.40 -9.90
C TRP A 76 21.35 -16.90 -11.27
N GLN A 77 20.44 -16.79 -12.21
CA GLN A 77 20.68 -16.29 -13.55
C GLN A 77 20.04 -14.93 -13.73
N CYS A 78 20.80 -13.99 -14.25
CA CYS A 78 20.31 -12.66 -14.58
C CYS A 78 19.72 -12.66 -15.99
N ALA A 79 18.46 -12.24 -16.13
CA ALA A 79 17.84 -11.95 -17.40
C ALA A 79 17.37 -10.48 -17.42
N VAL A 80 17.84 -9.71 -18.37
CA VAL A 80 17.36 -8.35 -18.60
C VAL A 80 16.23 -8.42 -19.60
N THR A 81 15.02 -8.08 -19.17
CA THR A 81 13.86 -7.99 -20.05
C THR A 81 13.65 -6.54 -20.43
N PHE A 82 13.81 -6.21 -21.69
CA PHE A 82 13.46 -4.89 -22.22
C PHE A 82 12.00 -4.89 -22.63
N ALA A 83 11.18 -4.05 -21.98
CA ALA A 83 9.82 -3.81 -22.45
C ALA A 83 9.85 -3.02 -23.76
N VAL A 84 9.25 -3.56 -24.79
CA VAL A 84 9.11 -2.89 -26.08
C VAL A 84 7.95 -1.92 -26.02
N ARG A 85 8.21 -0.64 -26.32
CA ARG A 85 7.27 0.49 -26.38
C ARG A 85 6.82 1.09 -25.05
N GLY A 86 7.72 1.83 -24.40
CA GLY A 86 7.33 2.81 -23.36
C GLY A 86 6.77 2.19 -22.07
N GLY A 87 7.00 0.92 -21.85
CA GLY A 87 6.80 0.28 -20.56
C GLY A 87 8.07 0.36 -19.70
N PRO A 88 7.97 0.11 -18.40
CA PRO A 88 9.10 0.12 -17.50
C PRO A 88 10.16 -0.88 -17.93
N THR A 89 11.42 -0.49 -17.80
CA THR A 89 12.55 -1.41 -17.93
C THR A 89 12.61 -2.20 -16.64
N GLU A 90 12.36 -3.51 -16.72
CA GLU A 90 12.44 -4.40 -15.58
C GLU A 90 13.71 -5.24 -15.67
N LEU A 91 14.46 -5.30 -14.58
CA LEU A 91 15.53 -6.27 -14.40
C LEU A 91 14.92 -7.49 -13.73
N ALA A 92 14.85 -8.61 -14.43
CA ALA A 92 14.38 -9.86 -13.88
C ALA A 92 15.54 -10.83 -13.64
N LEU A 93 15.64 -11.36 -12.43
CA LEU A 93 16.57 -12.39 -12.01
C LEU A 93 15.78 -13.67 -11.74
N THR A 94 16.16 -14.76 -12.34
CA THR A 94 15.43 -16.03 -12.16
C THR A 94 16.41 -17.16 -11.89
N TRP A 95 16.12 -17.97 -10.87
CA TRP A 95 16.76 -19.25 -10.65
C TRP A 95 15.75 -20.24 -10.06
N GLU A 96 15.80 -21.47 -10.53
CA GLU A 96 14.87 -22.53 -10.12
C GLU A 96 13.41 -22.03 -10.05
N ASP A 97 12.88 -21.84 -8.85
CA ASP A 97 11.51 -21.47 -8.54
C ASP A 97 11.36 -20.05 -8.01
N VAL A 98 12.43 -19.26 -8.05
CA VAL A 98 12.45 -17.85 -7.61
C VAL A 98 12.65 -16.92 -8.78
N THR A 99 11.82 -15.91 -8.90
CA THR A 99 12.00 -14.79 -9.82
C THR A 99 11.97 -13.47 -9.03
N VAL A 100 12.99 -12.65 -9.22
CA VAL A 100 13.06 -11.30 -8.67
C VAL A 100 13.00 -10.31 -9.81
N THR A 101 12.07 -9.36 -9.70
CA THR A 101 11.94 -8.26 -10.65
C THR A 101 12.18 -6.95 -9.91
N VAL A 102 12.99 -6.07 -10.46
CA VAL A 102 13.24 -4.74 -9.94
C VAL A 102 12.46 -3.74 -10.76
N GLY A 103 11.55 -3.02 -10.11
CA GLY A 103 10.77 -1.97 -10.76
C GLY A 103 11.52 -0.63 -10.83
N GLU A 104 11.02 0.28 -11.65
CA GLU A 104 11.61 1.62 -11.91
C GLU A 104 11.78 2.46 -10.64
N SER A 105 10.90 2.29 -9.65
CA SER A 105 10.95 2.99 -8.37
C SER A 105 11.87 2.34 -7.35
N GLY A 106 12.69 1.34 -7.76
CA GLY A 106 13.54 0.57 -6.85
C GLY A 106 12.77 -0.43 -5.99
N GLU A 107 11.51 -0.70 -6.32
CA GLU A 107 10.74 -1.76 -5.67
C GLU A 107 11.23 -3.13 -6.15
N LEU A 108 11.25 -4.08 -5.23
CA LEU A 108 11.54 -5.48 -5.54
C LEU A 108 10.24 -6.28 -5.53
N TRP A 109 10.02 -7.03 -6.61
CA TRP A 109 9.00 -8.05 -6.70
C TRP A 109 9.67 -9.41 -6.67
N VAL A 110 9.32 -10.23 -5.69
CA VAL A 110 9.85 -11.58 -5.55
C VAL A 110 8.71 -12.56 -5.71
N LYS A 111 8.81 -13.44 -6.68
CA LYS A 111 7.84 -14.50 -6.91
C LYS A 111 8.47 -15.84 -6.61
N LEU A 112 7.83 -16.59 -5.73
CA LEU A 112 8.21 -17.94 -5.33
C LEU A 112 7.14 -18.93 -5.79
N SER A 113 7.54 -20.07 -6.31
CA SER A 113 6.65 -21.20 -6.58
C SER A 113 6.88 -22.27 -5.52
N ARG A 114 6.01 -22.33 -4.53
CA ARG A 114 6.10 -23.24 -3.39
C ARG A 114 4.75 -23.96 -3.20
N PRO A 115 4.58 -25.13 -3.77
CA PRO A 115 3.32 -25.87 -3.70
C PRO A 115 2.81 -26.09 -2.27
N GLU A 116 3.70 -26.22 -1.30
CA GLU A 116 3.38 -26.36 0.12
C GLU A 116 2.59 -25.18 0.70
N LEU A 117 2.78 -23.97 0.15
CA LEU A 117 2.05 -22.77 0.61
C LEU A 117 0.57 -22.84 0.29
N ALA A 118 0.16 -23.64 -0.69
CA ALA A 118 -1.25 -23.74 -1.09
C ALA A 118 -2.16 -24.30 0.02
N SER A 119 -1.59 -25.06 0.96
CA SER A 119 -2.33 -25.71 2.05
C SER A 119 -2.18 -25.02 3.39
N LEU A 120 -1.37 -23.96 3.48
CA LEU A 120 -1.14 -23.25 4.73
C LEU A 120 -2.27 -22.28 5.05
N THR A 121 -2.62 -22.22 6.33
CA THR A 121 -3.42 -21.09 6.86
C THR A 121 -2.62 -19.81 6.83
N PRO A 122 -3.26 -18.62 6.88
CA PRO A 122 -2.53 -17.35 6.90
C PRO A 122 -1.47 -17.26 8.01
N ASP A 123 -1.79 -17.73 9.23
CA ASP A 123 -0.85 -17.73 10.35
C ASP A 123 0.34 -18.66 10.10
N ALA A 124 0.09 -19.85 9.58
CA ALA A 124 1.14 -20.81 9.26
C ALA A 124 2.04 -20.30 8.10
N ALA A 125 1.46 -19.65 7.10
CA ALA A 125 2.21 -19.05 6.02
C ALA A 125 3.05 -17.85 6.49
N ALA A 126 2.51 -17.01 7.36
CA ALA A 126 3.26 -15.91 7.96
C ALA A 126 4.46 -16.42 8.77
N ALA A 127 4.24 -17.44 9.61
CA ALA A 127 5.31 -18.05 10.38
C ALA A 127 6.39 -18.67 9.48
N TRP A 128 5.98 -19.39 8.43
CA TRP A 128 6.90 -19.98 7.46
C TRP A 128 7.72 -18.91 6.73
N LEU A 129 7.07 -17.82 6.28
CA LEU A 129 7.77 -16.72 5.60
C LEU A 129 8.80 -16.05 6.51
N LEU A 130 8.47 -15.78 7.77
CA LEU A 130 9.39 -15.18 8.73
C LEU A 130 10.55 -16.12 9.08
N GLU A 131 10.30 -17.42 9.13
CA GLU A 131 11.36 -18.43 9.38
C GLU A 131 12.31 -18.55 8.19
N GLN A 132 11.78 -18.66 6.96
CA GLN A 132 12.58 -18.90 5.77
C GLN A 132 13.26 -17.64 5.23
N TYR A 133 12.58 -16.50 5.32
CA TYR A 133 12.98 -15.23 4.71
C TYR A 133 13.04 -14.08 5.72
N GLY A 134 13.32 -14.35 6.98
CA GLY A 134 13.37 -13.35 8.05
C GLY A 134 14.25 -12.15 7.74
N ALA A 135 15.37 -12.34 7.05
CA ALA A 135 16.24 -11.26 6.62
C ALA A 135 15.56 -10.25 5.68
N VAL A 136 14.62 -10.71 4.83
CA VAL A 136 13.84 -9.85 3.92
C VAL A 136 12.88 -8.94 4.71
N PHE A 137 12.26 -9.48 5.76
CA PHE A 137 11.30 -8.77 6.59
C PHE A 137 11.98 -7.91 7.67
N GLY A 138 13.19 -8.28 8.10
CA GLY A 138 13.94 -7.58 9.14
C GLY A 138 13.12 -7.51 10.44
N GLU A 139 12.81 -6.29 10.91
CA GLU A 139 12.03 -6.07 12.13
C GLU A 139 10.50 -6.14 11.95
N GLN A 140 10.02 -6.46 10.75
CA GLN A 140 8.59 -6.58 10.44
C GLN A 140 8.03 -7.92 10.94
N THR A 141 7.75 -8.02 12.22
CA THR A 141 7.36 -9.25 12.92
C THR A 141 5.85 -9.39 13.14
N ARG A 142 5.07 -8.39 12.79
CA ARG A 142 3.61 -8.39 12.85
C ARG A 142 3.01 -8.32 11.47
N TYR A 143 1.81 -8.83 11.31
CA TYR A 143 1.09 -8.75 10.04
C TYR A 143 -0.42 -8.57 10.27
N PHE A 144 -1.10 -8.10 9.23
CA PHE A 144 -2.54 -8.20 9.08
C PHE A 144 -2.85 -8.83 7.71
N MET A 145 -4.04 -9.38 7.58
CA MET A 145 -4.47 -10.12 6.40
C MET A 145 -5.59 -9.39 5.67
N ALA A 146 -5.64 -9.58 4.35
CA ALA A 146 -6.81 -9.33 3.51
C ALA A 146 -6.99 -10.50 2.55
N ALA A 147 -8.20 -11.04 2.44
CA ALA A 147 -8.51 -12.06 1.44
C ALA A 147 -8.57 -11.46 0.05
N GLN A 148 -8.60 -12.31 -0.97
CA GLN A 148 -8.65 -11.90 -2.37
C GLN A 148 -9.78 -12.59 -3.12
N ASP A 149 -10.46 -11.87 -3.99
CA ASP A 149 -11.57 -12.38 -4.83
C ASP A 149 -11.16 -13.58 -5.70
N SER A 150 -9.88 -13.66 -6.09
CA SER A 150 -9.34 -14.75 -6.93
C SER A 150 -9.06 -16.06 -6.19
N GLY A 151 -9.41 -16.13 -4.91
CA GLY A 151 -8.98 -17.22 -4.02
C GLY A 151 -7.50 -17.08 -3.64
N GLY A 152 -7.24 -16.97 -2.36
CA GLY A 152 -5.94 -16.65 -1.79
C GLY A 152 -6.06 -15.48 -0.83
N TYR A 153 -4.94 -15.01 -0.33
CA TYR A 153 -4.91 -13.90 0.63
C TYR A 153 -3.62 -13.10 0.51
N SER A 154 -3.67 -11.87 1.00
CA SER A 154 -2.53 -11.00 1.18
C SER A 154 -2.17 -10.86 2.64
N LEU A 155 -0.88 -10.94 2.95
CA LEU A 155 -0.32 -10.61 4.26
C LEU A 155 0.45 -9.30 4.13
N TYR A 156 0.29 -8.42 5.11
CA TYR A 156 0.97 -7.14 5.16
C TYR A 156 1.83 -7.10 6.41
N PHE A 157 3.13 -7.39 6.26
CA PHE A 157 4.08 -7.39 7.36
C PHE A 157 4.52 -5.98 7.71
N TYR A 158 4.58 -5.66 8.99
CA TYR A 158 4.99 -4.36 9.49
C TYR A 158 5.77 -4.49 10.81
N ARG A 159 6.59 -3.48 11.09
CA ARG A 159 7.28 -3.35 12.36
C ARG A 159 6.33 -2.77 13.40
N PRO A 160 6.15 -3.42 14.58
CA PRO A 160 5.37 -2.83 15.66
C PRO A 160 6.08 -1.60 16.23
N GLU A 161 5.33 -0.55 16.51
CA GLU A 161 5.83 0.70 17.07
C GLU A 161 4.94 1.17 18.21
N GLU A 162 5.56 1.74 19.26
CA GLU A 162 4.84 2.36 20.37
C GLU A 162 4.44 3.81 20.04
N ASP A 163 5.25 4.51 19.26
CA ASP A 163 4.93 5.85 18.77
C ASP A 163 3.80 5.77 17.72
N LEU A 164 2.75 6.55 17.94
CA LEU A 164 1.55 6.52 17.10
C LEU A 164 1.85 6.92 15.65
N THR A 165 2.69 7.93 15.45
CA THR A 165 3.07 8.41 14.10
C THR A 165 3.85 7.33 13.37
N GLN A 166 4.84 6.73 14.03
CA GLN A 166 5.62 5.64 13.45
C GLN A 166 4.75 4.42 13.17
N GLY A 167 3.86 4.06 14.09
CA GLY A 167 2.92 2.96 13.88
C GLY A 167 2.03 3.16 12.65
N ILE A 168 1.53 4.38 12.42
CA ILE A 168 0.74 4.71 11.22
C ILE A 168 1.62 4.56 9.96
N LEU A 169 2.87 5.06 9.97
CA LEU A 169 3.78 4.96 8.83
C LEU A 169 4.14 3.50 8.51
N GLN A 170 4.45 2.69 9.53
CA GLN A 170 4.77 1.27 9.35
C GLN A 170 3.62 0.49 8.71
N ARG A 171 2.39 0.74 9.14
CA ARG A 171 1.23 0.02 8.61
C ARG A 171 0.71 0.55 7.27
N SER A 172 1.06 1.78 6.93
CA SER A 172 0.61 2.41 5.68
C SER A 172 1.63 2.28 4.55
N ILE A 173 2.85 2.77 4.78
CA ILE A 173 3.87 2.95 3.74
C ILE A 173 4.97 1.90 3.82
N LEU A 174 5.46 1.61 5.04
CA LEU A 174 6.67 0.81 5.23
C LEU A 174 6.41 -0.70 5.36
N LYS A 175 5.17 -1.12 5.15
CA LYS A 175 4.78 -2.53 5.19
C LYS A 175 5.28 -3.31 3.98
N THR A 176 5.61 -4.57 4.19
CA THR A 176 5.87 -5.52 3.11
C THR A 176 4.59 -6.26 2.75
N TRP A 177 4.21 -6.19 1.50
CA TRP A 177 3.06 -6.92 0.97
C TRP A 177 3.48 -8.28 0.45
N VAL A 178 2.71 -9.29 0.82
CA VAL A 178 2.87 -10.66 0.34
C VAL A 178 1.52 -11.19 -0.10
N ARG A 179 1.46 -11.69 -1.32
CA ARG A 179 0.30 -12.36 -1.90
C ARG A 179 0.54 -13.86 -1.97
N LEU A 180 -0.42 -14.63 -1.51
CA LEU A 180 -0.40 -16.09 -1.60
C LEU A 180 -1.63 -16.57 -2.38
N SER A 181 -1.41 -17.38 -3.40
CA SER A 181 -2.48 -17.97 -4.21
C SER A 181 -2.00 -19.25 -4.88
N GLY A 182 -2.67 -20.38 -4.63
CA GLY A 182 -2.44 -21.63 -5.35
C GLY A 182 -1.00 -22.17 -5.33
N GLY A 183 -0.25 -21.95 -4.23
CA GLY A 183 1.17 -22.34 -4.13
C GLY A 183 2.13 -21.32 -4.74
N SER A 184 1.65 -20.20 -5.24
CA SER A 184 2.46 -19.05 -5.63
C SER A 184 2.50 -18.05 -4.49
N CYS A 185 3.68 -17.55 -4.19
CA CYS A 185 3.91 -16.47 -3.25
C CYS A 185 4.59 -15.32 -3.98
N GLU A 186 4.04 -14.14 -3.86
CA GLU A 186 4.57 -12.92 -4.46
C GLU A 186 4.79 -11.89 -3.36
N LEU A 187 6.02 -11.41 -3.21
CA LEU A 187 6.39 -10.37 -2.25
C LEU A 187 6.67 -9.08 -3.01
N ARG A 188 6.16 -7.97 -2.49
CA ARG A 188 6.52 -6.64 -2.94
C ARG A 188 7.24 -5.91 -1.81
N LEU A 189 8.51 -5.64 -2.03
CA LEU A 189 9.35 -4.86 -1.15
C LEU A 189 9.44 -3.44 -1.72
N TYR A 190 8.61 -2.56 -1.22
CA TYR A 190 8.65 -1.14 -1.54
C TYR A 190 8.96 -0.37 -0.26
N ARG A 191 10.11 0.27 -0.22
CA ARG A 191 10.56 1.05 0.94
C ARG A 191 10.89 2.46 0.49
N PRO A 192 9.90 3.36 0.42
CA PRO A 192 10.18 4.76 0.11
C PRO A 192 11.07 5.36 1.18
N GLU A 193 11.97 6.23 0.76
CA GLU A 193 12.86 6.93 1.67
C GLU A 193 12.09 8.02 2.44
N LEU A 194 11.81 7.77 3.70
CA LEU A 194 11.15 8.71 4.62
C LEU A 194 12.18 9.43 5.50
N SER A 195 13.23 9.98 4.89
CA SER A 195 14.28 10.72 5.57
C SER A 195 13.88 12.18 5.86
N ASP A 196 14.62 12.83 6.74
CA ASP A 196 14.45 14.27 7.01
C ASP A 196 14.62 15.10 5.74
N ALA A 197 15.48 14.68 4.81
CA ALA A 197 15.70 15.36 3.53
C ALA A 197 14.46 15.35 2.65
N ASN A 198 13.61 14.32 2.78
CA ASN A 198 12.38 14.16 2.03
C ASN A 198 11.14 14.67 2.80
N THR A 199 11.30 15.01 4.07
CA THR A 199 10.21 15.58 4.88
C THR A 199 9.90 17.00 4.43
N VAL A 200 8.68 17.24 4.00
CA VAL A 200 8.19 18.57 3.62
C VAL A 200 7.84 19.39 4.86
N GLY A 201 7.39 18.75 5.90
CA GLY A 201 7.03 19.32 7.19
C GLY A 201 5.99 18.49 7.91
N ALA A 202 5.71 18.84 9.16
CA ALA A 202 4.56 18.34 9.91
C ALA A 202 3.37 19.28 9.68
N TYR A 203 2.26 18.73 9.27
CA TYR A 203 1.06 19.50 8.92
C TYR A 203 -0.07 19.19 9.90
N PRO A 204 -0.79 20.25 10.36
CA PRO A 204 -1.98 20.08 11.18
C PRO A 204 -3.02 19.20 10.47
N LEU A 205 -3.70 18.37 11.25
CA LEU A 205 -4.79 17.55 10.75
C LEU A 205 -6.13 18.30 10.85
N ALA A 206 -7.01 18.07 9.90
CA ALA A 206 -8.41 18.38 10.03
C ALA A 206 -9.02 17.45 11.09
N THR A 207 -10.07 17.89 11.75
CA THR A 207 -10.85 17.01 12.63
C THR A 207 -11.59 15.94 11.81
N VAL A 208 -11.96 14.84 12.46
CA VAL A 208 -12.79 13.80 11.80
C VAL A 208 -14.12 14.37 11.32
N ASP A 209 -14.72 15.29 12.07
CA ASP A 209 -15.97 15.95 11.66
C ASP A 209 -15.79 16.80 10.39
N GLN A 210 -14.67 17.52 10.27
CA GLN A 210 -14.33 18.24 9.04
C GLN A 210 -14.11 17.26 7.87
N ALA A 211 -13.46 16.12 8.13
CA ALA A 211 -13.27 15.08 7.12
C ALA A 211 -14.62 14.45 6.71
N ARG A 212 -15.56 14.23 7.63
CA ARG A 212 -16.94 13.80 7.31
C ARG A 212 -17.67 14.80 6.42
N GLN A 213 -17.52 16.09 6.69
CA GLN A 213 -18.11 17.15 5.84
C GLN A 213 -17.50 17.12 4.42
N ARG A 214 -16.16 16.92 4.30
CA ARG A 214 -15.49 16.74 3.00
C ARG A 214 -16.02 15.51 2.27
N LEU A 215 -16.15 14.38 2.96
CA LEU A 215 -16.69 13.14 2.41
C LEU A 215 -18.10 13.35 1.85
N ALA A 216 -18.99 13.96 2.63
CA ALA A 216 -20.36 14.29 2.21
C ALA A 216 -20.41 15.27 1.02
N ALA A 217 -19.41 16.15 0.90
CA ALA A 217 -19.27 17.07 -0.23
C ALA A 217 -18.59 16.41 -1.47
N GLY A 218 -18.34 15.12 -1.46
CA GLY A 218 -17.66 14.40 -2.56
C GLY A 218 -16.16 14.69 -2.67
N GLN A 219 -15.55 15.26 -1.62
CA GLN A 219 -14.12 15.61 -1.59
C GLN A 219 -13.30 14.43 -1.08
N HIS A 220 -13.33 13.33 -1.80
CA HIS A 220 -12.62 12.10 -1.47
C HIS A 220 -12.04 11.42 -2.72
N LEU A 221 -11.15 10.48 -2.48
CA LEU A 221 -10.67 9.54 -3.49
C LEU A 221 -11.34 8.19 -3.21
N SER A 222 -11.87 7.57 -4.24
CA SER A 222 -12.38 6.20 -4.19
C SER A 222 -12.28 5.58 -5.58
N ALA A 223 -12.15 4.27 -5.65
CA ALA A 223 -11.96 3.60 -6.93
C ALA A 223 -13.22 3.61 -7.80
N TRP A 224 -14.44 3.62 -7.26
CA TRP A 224 -15.56 3.11 -8.06
C TRP A 224 -16.91 3.82 -7.98
N GLU A 225 -17.42 4.14 -6.82
CA GLU A 225 -18.82 4.51 -6.70
C GLU A 225 -19.05 5.75 -5.85
N PRO A 226 -20.18 6.43 -6.05
CA PRO A 226 -20.53 7.52 -5.16
C PRO A 226 -20.61 7.01 -3.72
N PHE A 227 -20.23 7.84 -2.79
CA PHE A 227 -20.30 7.54 -1.36
C PHE A 227 -21.76 7.19 -0.97
N PRO A 228 -22.00 6.04 -0.31
CA PRO A 228 -23.36 5.53 -0.07
C PRO A 228 -24.12 6.28 1.03
N GLY A 229 -23.44 7.14 1.80
CA GLY A 229 -24.03 7.90 2.89
C GLY A 229 -23.30 7.71 4.22
N GLU A 230 -23.42 8.69 5.10
CA GLU A 230 -22.70 8.70 6.37
C GLU A 230 -23.19 7.62 7.35
N ASP A 231 -24.46 7.25 7.29
CA ASP A 231 -25.07 6.16 8.06
C ASP A 231 -24.47 4.79 7.75
N ARG A 232 -23.84 4.66 6.59
CA ARG A 232 -23.14 3.46 6.15
C ARG A 232 -21.70 3.38 6.64
N VAL A 233 -21.12 4.46 7.16
CA VAL A 233 -19.74 4.42 7.71
C VAL A 233 -19.71 3.59 8.99
N LYS A 234 -18.86 2.57 9.02
CA LYS A 234 -18.72 1.67 10.16
C LYS A 234 -17.41 1.86 10.93
N ARG A 235 -16.41 2.44 10.27
CA ARG A 235 -15.12 2.73 10.91
C ARG A 235 -14.40 3.84 10.17
N VAL A 236 -13.57 4.57 10.90
CA VAL A 236 -12.63 5.56 10.37
C VAL A 236 -11.23 5.19 10.83
N ASP A 237 -10.32 5.05 9.88
CA ASP A 237 -8.89 4.83 10.11
C ASP A 237 -8.10 6.07 9.69
N LEU A 238 -6.84 6.17 10.12
CA LEU A 238 -5.89 7.18 9.66
C LEU A 238 -4.68 6.47 9.05
N GLN A 239 -4.45 6.68 7.76
CA GLN A 239 -3.42 6.00 6.98
C GLN A 239 -2.75 6.97 6.00
N TYR A 240 -1.56 6.62 5.54
CA TYR A 240 -0.96 7.30 4.39
C TYR A 240 -1.33 6.56 3.11
N LEU A 241 -1.58 7.32 2.05
CA LEU A 241 -1.51 6.79 0.70
C LEU A 241 -0.08 6.97 0.19
N ALA A 242 0.45 5.91 -0.43
CA ALA A 242 1.79 5.86 -0.99
C ALA A 242 1.73 5.32 -2.42
N ARG A 243 0.95 6.00 -3.28
CA ARG A 243 0.88 5.66 -4.69
C ARG A 243 2.12 6.18 -5.40
N GLN A 244 2.62 5.45 -6.38
CA GLN A 244 3.80 5.84 -7.15
C GLN A 244 3.61 7.17 -7.91
N THR A 245 2.37 7.48 -8.29
CA THR A 245 2.00 8.72 -8.98
C THR A 245 1.83 9.94 -8.06
N ASP A 246 1.70 9.73 -6.76
CA ASP A 246 1.52 10.83 -5.82
C ASP A 246 2.80 11.67 -5.68
N ARG A 247 2.66 12.99 -5.70
CA ARG A 247 3.78 13.91 -5.43
C ARG A 247 4.23 13.86 -3.97
N TYR A 248 3.28 13.61 -3.08
CA TYR A 248 3.50 13.60 -1.64
C TYR A 248 2.87 12.37 -1.02
N PHE A 249 3.57 11.73 -0.10
CA PHE A 249 2.96 10.80 0.83
C PHE A 249 2.38 11.61 1.98
N MET A 250 1.07 11.64 2.07
CA MET A 250 0.34 12.41 3.06
C MET A 250 -0.76 11.59 3.72
N PRO A 251 -1.19 11.98 4.93
CA PRO A 251 -2.21 11.23 5.65
C PRO A 251 -3.61 11.46 5.07
N TYR A 252 -4.41 10.40 5.14
CA TYR A 252 -5.83 10.38 4.78
C TYR A 252 -6.64 9.71 5.89
N TYR A 253 -7.80 10.24 6.18
CA TYR A 253 -8.84 9.49 6.87
C TYR A 253 -9.47 8.51 5.88
N VAL A 254 -9.57 7.26 6.28
CA VAL A 254 -10.16 6.19 5.49
C VAL A 254 -11.50 5.83 6.11
N PHE A 255 -12.56 6.22 5.45
CA PHE A 255 -13.93 5.92 5.85
C PHE A 255 -14.36 4.60 5.23
N TRP A 256 -14.54 3.60 6.05
CA TRP A 256 -15.04 2.30 5.62
C TRP A 256 -16.56 2.31 5.63
N ALA A 257 -17.15 2.31 4.45
CA ALA A 257 -18.59 2.32 4.27
C ALA A 257 -19.12 0.94 3.84
N GLU A 258 -20.21 0.54 4.47
CA GLU A 258 -20.97 -0.65 4.11
C GLU A 258 -21.64 -0.44 2.74
N CYS A 259 -21.41 -1.37 1.84
CA CYS A 259 -21.98 -1.39 0.49
C CYS A 259 -22.65 -2.74 0.25
N ASP A 260 -23.63 -2.75 -0.64
CA ASP A 260 -24.24 -3.97 -1.14
C ASP A 260 -23.54 -4.36 -2.46
N ASP A 261 -22.96 -5.52 -2.49
CA ASP A 261 -22.24 -6.05 -3.65
C ASP A 261 -23.08 -7.07 -4.46
N GLY A 262 -24.38 -6.99 -4.33
CA GLY A 262 -25.31 -7.84 -5.04
C GLY A 262 -25.16 -9.32 -4.65
N GLU A 263 -24.67 -10.15 -5.59
CA GLU A 263 -24.54 -11.60 -5.37
C GLU A 263 -23.54 -11.98 -4.25
N GLN A 264 -22.59 -11.11 -3.94
CA GLN A 264 -21.57 -11.35 -2.91
C GLN A 264 -22.00 -10.85 -1.51
N GLY A 265 -23.12 -10.12 -1.44
CA GLY A 265 -23.70 -9.63 -0.20
C GLY A 265 -23.04 -8.34 0.33
N VAL A 266 -22.96 -8.19 1.65
CA VAL A 266 -22.40 -6.99 2.29
C VAL A 266 -20.89 -6.97 2.17
N CYS A 267 -20.36 -5.85 1.68
CA CYS A 267 -18.93 -5.55 1.67
C CYS A 267 -18.66 -4.16 2.28
N TYR A 268 -17.40 -3.87 2.55
CA TYR A 268 -16.93 -2.58 3.07
C TYR A 268 -15.91 -1.98 2.13
N ARG A 269 -16.18 -0.76 1.68
CA ARG A 269 -15.33 -0.03 0.72
C ARG A 269 -14.67 1.17 1.38
N PRO A 270 -13.39 1.45 1.08
CA PRO A 270 -12.69 2.58 1.63
C PRO A 270 -12.93 3.85 0.80
N TYR A 271 -13.17 4.96 1.50
CA TYR A 271 -13.23 6.31 0.94
C TYR A 271 -12.14 7.15 1.61
N TYR A 272 -11.20 7.65 0.83
CA TYR A 272 -10.00 8.32 1.31
C TYR A 272 -10.20 9.83 1.27
N VAL A 273 -10.26 10.45 2.43
CA VAL A 273 -10.39 11.91 2.59
C VAL A 273 -9.06 12.47 3.08
N PRO A 274 -8.47 13.48 2.40
CA PRO A 274 -7.23 14.08 2.87
C PRO A 274 -7.35 14.52 4.33
N ALA A 275 -6.42 14.09 5.18
CA ALA A 275 -6.47 14.40 6.61
C ALA A 275 -5.79 15.74 6.95
N VAL A 276 -4.96 16.28 6.08
CA VAL A 276 -4.30 17.59 6.30
C VAL A 276 -5.35 18.70 6.27
N ALA A 277 -5.16 19.73 7.12
CA ALA A 277 -6.07 20.88 7.21
C ALA A 277 -6.12 21.68 5.88
N ASP A 278 -7.31 22.24 5.57
CA ASP A 278 -7.62 22.93 4.30
C ASP A 278 -6.62 24.03 3.92
N ALA A 279 -6.14 24.76 4.91
CA ALA A 279 -5.20 25.86 4.70
C ALA A 279 -3.89 25.43 3.99
N TYR A 280 -3.60 24.15 3.97
CA TYR A 280 -2.34 23.61 3.43
C TYR A 280 -2.54 22.80 2.12
N ILE A 281 -3.77 22.56 1.70
CA ILE A 281 -4.08 21.77 0.50
C ILE A 281 -4.52 22.68 -0.64
N ALA A 282 -3.95 22.46 -1.81
CA ALA A 282 -4.34 23.12 -3.05
C ALA A 282 -5.23 22.19 -3.88
N GLY A 283 -6.52 22.46 -3.87
CA GLY A 283 -7.49 21.71 -4.67
C GLY A 283 -7.84 20.36 -4.04
N MET A 284 -8.96 20.32 -3.34
CA MET A 284 -9.53 19.07 -2.84
C MET A 284 -9.92 18.15 -4.00
N PRO A 285 -9.77 16.84 -3.85
CA PRO A 285 -10.30 15.90 -4.81
C PRO A 285 -11.83 16.10 -4.91
N GLN A 286 -12.36 15.87 -6.10
CA GLN A 286 -13.80 15.81 -6.32
C GLN A 286 -14.06 14.42 -6.88
N SER A 287 -14.85 13.62 -6.18
CA SER A 287 -15.33 12.36 -6.75
C SER A 287 -16.10 12.70 -8.04
N PRO A 288 -15.96 11.90 -9.09
CA PRO A 288 -16.88 12.04 -10.21
C PRO A 288 -18.28 11.89 -9.64
N THR A 289 -18.99 13.02 -9.53
CA THR A 289 -20.40 12.98 -9.18
C THR A 289 -21.05 12.12 -10.24
N GLY A 290 -21.58 10.98 -9.82
CA GLY A 290 -22.37 10.16 -10.70
C GLY A 290 -23.38 11.08 -11.38
N ALA A 291 -23.35 11.13 -12.70
CA ALA A 291 -24.42 11.73 -13.47
C ALA A 291 -25.69 11.03 -13.02
N ALA A 292 -26.57 11.79 -12.36
CA ALA A 292 -27.88 11.37 -12.00
C ALA A 292 -28.71 11.02 -13.25
#